data_d0c5f073b930902f0ebc9be9d3b50dd6
#
_entry.id   d0c5f073b930902f0ebc9be9d3b50dd6
#
_cell.length_a   1.000
_cell.length_b   1.000
_cell.length_c   1.000
_cell.angle_alpha   90.00
_cell.angle_beta   90.00
_cell.angle_gamma   90.00
#
_symmetry.space_group_name_H-M   'P 1'
#
loop_
_entity.id
_entity.type
_entity.pdbx_description
1 polymer ?
#
loop_
_entity_poly.entity_id
_entity_poly.type
_entity_poly.pdbx_seq_one_letter_code
_entity_poly.pdbx_strand_id
1 'polypeptide(L)'
;MRFAGRVLKANKHWAVEVPILELVSQGRSKKEALDMIADAVESLANRRGFKLQVFPGTGDYSEVGSEALATLTALLLRRARRRSGLSLSEVAVRLGIASINAYVRYKQGRSIHTVQKLSQLFDAVSSHRDFVVVESEA
;
A
#
# COMPACT_ATOMS: atom_id res chain seq x y z
N MET A 1 -7.77 -2.09 -7.53
CA MET A 1 -7.49 -1.13 -6.44
C MET A 1 -6.19 -0.42 -6.75
N ARG A 2 -6.16 0.88 -6.59
CA ARG A 2 -4.99 1.72 -6.81
C ARG A 2 -4.77 2.61 -5.60
N PHE A 3 -3.56 3.07 -5.43
CA PHE A 3 -3.17 4.02 -4.40
C PHE A 3 -2.71 5.31 -5.04
N ALA A 4 -3.19 6.42 -4.52
CA ALA A 4 -2.77 7.73 -4.97
C ALA A 4 -1.29 7.99 -4.67
N GLY A 5 -0.62 8.62 -5.61
CA GLY A 5 0.75 9.07 -5.51
C GLY A 5 0.94 10.46 -6.08
N ARG A 6 2.09 11.02 -5.84
CA ARG A 6 2.51 12.32 -6.38
C ARG A 6 3.88 12.23 -7.00
N VAL A 7 4.06 12.97 -8.10
CA VAL A 7 5.34 13.07 -8.82
C VAL A 7 5.73 14.54 -8.82
N LEU A 8 6.79 14.87 -8.11
CA LEU A 8 7.23 16.24 -7.92
C LEU A 8 8.62 16.45 -8.52
N LYS A 9 8.82 17.55 -9.21
CA LYS A 9 10.15 17.98 -9.64
C LYS A 9 10.79 18.80 -8.53
N ALA A 10 11.91 18.31 -7.99
CA ALA A 10 12.67 18.95 -6.93
C ALA A 10 14.09 19.25 -7.44
N ASN A 11 14.36 20.51 -7.79
CA ASN A 11 15.65 20.94 -8.36
C ASN A 11 16.07 20.10 -9.59
N LYS A 12 17.12 19.29 -9.43
CA LYS A 12 17.67 18.44 -10.50
C LYS A 12 17.10 17.01 -10.50
N HIS A 13 16.22 16.68 -9.56
CA HIS A 13 15.68 15.34 -9.36
C HIS A 13 14.16 15.35 -9.45
N TRP A 14 13.61 14.19 -9.71
CA TRP A 14 12.18 13.91 -9.60
C TRP A 14 11.95 13.04 -8.37
N ALA A 15 10.96 13.39 -7.56
CA ALA A 15 10.51 12.60 -6.42
C ALA A 15 9.14 12.03 -6.70
N VAL A 16 8.92 10.79 -6.27
CA VAL A 16 7.61 10.12 -6.28
C VAL A 16 7.30 9.68 -4.88
N GLU A 17 6.10 9.99 -4.43
CA GLU A 17 5.60 9.53 -3.14
C GLU A 17 4.29 8.74 -3.29
N VAL A 18 4.12 7.72 -2.47
CA VAL A 18 2.87 6.98 -2.28
C VAL A 18 2.53 7.05 -0.80
N PRO A 19 1.78 8.07 -0.37
CA PRO A 19 1.61 8.40 1.05
C PRO A 19 1.00 7.26 1.88
N ILE A 20 0.02 6.54 1.34
CA ILE A 20 -0.63 5.44 2.06
C ILE A 20 0.33 4.30 2.40
N LEU A 21 1.40 4.14 1.61
CA LEU A 21 2.47 3.17 1.85
C LEU A 21 3.66 3.77 2.59
N GLU A 22 3.67 5.08 2.83
CA GLU A 22 4.82 5.83 3.37
C GLU A 22 6.10 5.57 2.58
N LEU A 23 5.98 5.57 1.28
CA LEU A 23 7.09 5.35 0.37
C LEU A 23 7.39 6.59 -0.44
N VAL A 24 8.67 6.88 -0.54
CA VAL A 24 9.21 7.93 -1.39
C VAL A 24 10.37 7.35 -2.17
N SER A 25 10.46 7.70 -3.45
CA SER A 25 11.58 7.37 -4.29
C SER A 25 11.98 8.59 -5.13
N GLN A 26 13.13 8.52 -5.78
CA GLN A 26 13.61 9.61 -6.61
C GLN A 26 14.36 9.08 -7.83
N GLY A 27 14.48 9.91 -8.85
CA GLY A 27 15.19 9.63 -10.06
C GLY A 27 15.64 10.91 -10.76
N ARG A 28 16.50 10.78 -11.75
CA ARG A 28 16.99 11.89 -12.57
C ARG A 28 15.96 12.39 -13.58
N SER A 29 15.01 11.52 -13.92
CA SER A 29 13.86 11.83 -14.79
C SER A 29 12.58 11.37 -14.13
N LYS A 30 11.43 11.90 -14.61
CA LYS A 30 10.11 11.47 -14.17
C LYS A 30 9.94 9.96 -14.35
N LYS A 31 10.35 9.43 -15.52
CA LYS A 31 10.27 8.00 -15.82
C LYS A 31 11.08 7.18 -14.82
N GLU A 32 12.35 7.55 -14.59
CA GLU A 32 13.23 6.84 -13.66
C GLU A 32 12.65 6.83 -12.23
N ALA A 33 12.11 7.97 -11.76
CA ALA A 33 11.49 8.06 -10.44
C ALA A 33 10.27 7.12 -10.32
N LEU A 34 9.43 7.03 -11.37
CA LEU A 34 8.30 6.11 -11.42
C LEU A 34 8.75 4.64 -11.46
N ASP A 35 9.80 4.32 -12.20
CA ASP A 35 10.39 2.98 -12.24
C ASP A 35 10.94 2.61 -10.85
N MET A 36 11.62 3.54 -10.18
CA MET A 36 12.18 3.34 -8.84
C MET A 36 11.11 3.14 -7.76
N ILE A 37 9.98 3.82 -7.81
CA ILE A 37 8.89 3.58 -6.86
C ILE A 37 8.25 2.21 -7.09
N ALA A 38 8.11 1.78 -8.34
CA ALA A 38 7.63 0.44 -8.66
C ALA A 38 8.55 -0.63 -8.07
N ASP A 39 9.85 -0.52 -8.30
CA ASP A 39 10.86 -1.44 -7.75
C ASP A 39 10.83 -1.47 -6.22
N ALA A 40 10.68 -0.32 -5.57
CA ALA A 40 10.60 -0.23 -4.12
C ALA A 40 9.37 -0.97 -3.57
N VAL A 41 8.20 -0.79 -4.18
CA VAL A 41 6.96 -1.47 -3.78
C VAL A 41 7.06 -2.98 -4.03
N GLU A 42 7.58 -3.39 -5.19
CA GLU A 42 7.78 -4.81 -5.53
C GLU A 42 8.74 -5.49 -4.55
N SER A 43 9.84 -4.82 -4.19
CA SER A 43 10.79 -5.31 -3.20
C SER A 43 10.17 -5.47 -1.81
N LEU A 44 9.35 -4.51 -1.38
CA LEU A 44 8.64 -4.59 -0.11
C LEU A 44 7.56 -5.66 -0.09
N ALA A 45 6.89 -5.90 -1.20
CA ALA A 45 5.92 -6.97 -1.33
C ALA A 45 6.60 -8.33 -1.19
N ASN A 46 7.84 -8.43 -1.66
CA ASN A 46 8.67 -9.63 -1.59
C ASN A 46 7.91 -10.90 -2.02
N ARG A 47 7.23 -10.80 -3.15
CA ARG A 47 6.40 -11.88 -3.69
C ARG A 47 6.79 -12.16 -5.14
N ARG A 48 7.18 -13.42 -5.40
CA ARG A 48 7.52 -13.84 -6.76
C ARG A 48 6.35 -13.57 -7.72
N GLY A 49 6.65 -12.91 -8.84
CA GLY A 49 5.67 -12.59 -9.88
C GLY A 49 4.79 -11.37 -9.57
N PHE A 50 4.93 -10.75 -8.40
CA PHE A 50 4.22 -9.50 -8.12
C PHE A 50 4.77 -8.37 -8.99
N LYS A 51 3.89 -7.67 -9.67
CA LYS A 51 4.20 -6.51 -10.49
C LYS A 51 3.31 -5.33 -10.13
N LEU A 52 3.94 -4.18 -9.98
CA LEU A 52 3.28 -2.91 -9.79
C LEU A 52 3.10 -2.21 -11.13
N GLN A 53 1.90 -1.71 -11.36
CA GLN A 53 1.59 -0.83 -12.48
C GLN A 53 1.55 0.61 -11.98
N VAL A 54 2.13 1.51 -12.76
CA VAL A 54 2.08 2.94 -12.49
C VAL A 54 1.19 3.60 -13.53
N PHE A 55 0.26 4.41 -13.06
CA PHE A 55 -0.72 5.14 -13.88
C PHE A 55 -0.45 6.64 -13.75
N PRO A 56 0.23 7.25 -14.73
CA PRO A 56 0.43 8.69 -14.72
C PRO A 56 -0.90 9.42 -14.86
N GLY A 57 -1.15 10.35 -13.97
CA GLY A 57 -2.29 11.25 -14.04
C GLY A 57 -1.91 12.63 -14.56
N THR A 58 -2.79 13.58 -14.40
CA THR A 58 -2.57 14.97 -14.81
C THR A 58 -1.68 15.71 -13.81
N GLY A 59 -0.75 16.52 -14.32
CA GLY A 59 0.15 17.29 -13.45
C GLY A 59 1.07 16.42 -12.60
N ASP A 60 0.99 16.63 -11.30
CA ASP A 60 1.79 15.90 -10.31
C ASP A 60 1.11 14.62 -9.81
N TYR A 61 -0.11 14.35 -10.23
CA TYR A 61 -0.86 13.20 -9.80
C TYR A 61 -0.39 11.91 -10.49
N SER A 62 -0.38 10.84 -9.75
CA SER A 62 -0.13 9.49 -10.25
C SER A 62 -0.85 8.46 -9.37
N GLU A 63 -1.02 7.27 -9.88
CA GLU A 63 -1.53 6.14 -9.10
C GLU A 63 -0.62 4.93 -9.28
N VAL A 64 -0.62 4.07 -8.29
CA VAL A 64 0.04 2.78 -8.35
C VAL A 64 -0.95 1.67 -8.00
N GLY A 65 -0.87 0.55 -8.68
CA GLY A 65 -1.77 -0.57 -8.45
C GLY A 65 -1.20 -1.89 -8.94
N SER A 66 -1.94 -2.96 -8.69
CA SER A 66 -1.56 -4.30 -9.16
C SER A 66 -2.81 -5.15 -9.37
N GLU A 67 -2.73 -6.08 -10.31
CA GLU A 67 -3.75 -7.12 -10.47
C GLU A 67 -3.69 -8.14 -9.32
N ALA A 68 -2.53 -8.30 -8.70
CA ALA A 68 -2.33 -9.14 -7.51
C ALA A 68 -2.88 -8.46 -6.25
N LEU A 69 -4.20 -8.35 -6.19
CA LEU A 69 -4.93 -7.59 -5.18
C LEU A 69 -4.66 -8.05 -3.74
N ALA A 70 -4.58 -9.36 -3.54
CA ALA A 70 -4.28 -9.93 -2.23
C ALA A 70 -2.89 -9.51 -1.72
N THR A 71 -1.88 -9.50 -2.60
CA THR A 71 -0.53 -9.07 -2.26
C THR A 71 -0.48 -7.56 -1.96
N LEU A 72 -1.16 -6.75 -2.78
CA LEU A 72 -1.22 -5.31 -2.59
C LEU A 72 -1.91 -4.94 -1.26
N THR A 73 -3.01 -5.61 -0.94
CA THR A 73 -3.73 -5.43 0.33
C THR A 73 -2.89 -5.89 1.53
N ALA A 74 -2.20 -7.02 1.41
CA ALA A 74 -1.30 -7.51 2.46
C ALA A 74 -0.17 -6.51 2.74
N LEU A 75 0.40 -5.90 1.70
CA LEU A 75 1.40 -4.85 1.85
C LEU A 75 0.82 -3.64 2.58
N LEU A 76 -0.36 -3.18 2.19
CA LEU A 76 -1.04 -2.06 2.83
C LEU A 76 -1.28 -2.31 4.32
N LEU A 77 -1.80 -3.49 4.68
CA LEU A 77 -2.02 -3.88 6.08
C LEU A 77 -0.72 -3.89 6.90
N ARG A 78 0.37 -4.42 6.33
CA ARG A 78 1.69 -4.41 6.99
C ARG A 78 2.20 -2.99 7.21
N ARG A 79 2.07 -2.11 6.22
CA ARG A 79 2.50 -0.72 6.33
C ARG A 79 1.65 0.06 7.34
N ALA A 80 0.32 -0.10 7.31
CA ALA A 80 -0.58 0.51 8.26
C ALA A 80 -0.27 0.10 9.70
N ARG A 81 -0.02 -1.20 9.94
CA ARG A 81 0.38 -1.70 11.26
C ARG A 81 1.70 -1.08 11.74
N ARG A 82 2.72 -1.05 10.89
CA ARG A 82 4.01 -0.45 11.22
C ARG A 82 3.90 1.03 11.54
N ARG A 83 3.13 1.76 10.74
CA ARG A 83 2.88 3.19 10.98
C ARG A 83 2.19 3.46 12.31
N SER A 84 1.31 2.60 12.72
CA SER A 84 0.61 2.68 14.02
C SER A 84 1.46 2.20 15.21
N GLY A 85 2.66 1.67 14.97
CA GLY A 85 3.53 1.13 16.01
C GLY A 85 3.01 -0.14 16.68
N LEU A 86 2.01 -0.81 16.08
CA LEU A 86 1.37 -1.99 16.67
C LEU A 86 2.18 -3.25 16.42
N SER A 87 2.36 -4.06 17.47
CA SER A 87 2.85 -5.41 17.36
C SER A 87 1.78 -6.35 16.78
N LEU A 88 2.20 -7.52 16.34
CA LEU A 88 1.26 -8.56 15.91
C LEU A 88 0.32 -8.99 17.05
N SER A 89 0.85 -9.07 18.28
CA SER A 89 0.06 -9.42 19.47
C SER A 89 -1.03 -8.38 19.76
N GLU A 90 -0.73 -7.09 19.62
CA GLU A 90 -1.71 -6.01 19.82
C GLU A 90 -2.80 -6.04 18.76
N VAL A 91 -2.45 -6.28 17.49
CA VAL A 91 -3.44 -6.46 16.41
C VAL A 91 -4.32 -7.68 16.69
N ALA A 92 -3.73 -8.77 17.13
CA ALA A 92 -4.44 -10.00 17.50
C ALA A 92 -5.47 -9.75 18.60
N VAL A 93 -5.12 -8.99 19.64
CA VAL A 93 -6.04 -8.61 20.72
C VAL A 93 -7.21 -7.80 20.19
N ARG A 94 -6.97 -6.84 19.31
CA ARG A 94 -8.01 -6.01 18.70
C ARG A 94 -8.98 -6.78 17.82
N LEU A 95 -8.48 -7.81 17.10
CA LEU A 95 -9.29 -8.64 16.23
C LEU A 95 -10.02 -9.78 16.96
N GLY A 96 -9.58 -10.14 18.15
CA GLY A 96 -10.01 -11.35 18.85
C GLY A 96 -9.35 -12.62 18.32
N ILE A 97 -9.37 -13.68 19.12
CA ILE A 97 -8.62 -14.94 18.86
C ILE A 97 -9.01 -15.58 17.50
N ALA A 98 -10.30 -15.61 17.16
CA ALA A 98 -10.79 -16.19 15.91
C ALA A 98 -10.30 -15.45 14.65
N SER A 99 -9.93 -14.18 14.78
CA SER A 99 -9.52 -13.34 13.67
C SER A 99 -8.02 -13.31 13.44
N ILE A 100 -7.19 -13.82 14.36
CA ILE A 100 -5.72 -13.86 14.20
C ILE A 100 -5.33 -14.67 12.98
N ASN A 101 -5.88 -15.86 12.80
CA ASN A 101 -5.59 -16.73 11.67
C ASN A 101 -5.98 -16.08 10.34
N ALA A 102 -7.09 -15.36 10.33
CA ALA A 102 -7.51 -14.57 9.17
C ALA A 102 -6.49 -13.47 8.88
N TYR A 103 -6.06 -12.70 9.88
CA TYR A 103 -5.06 -11.66 9.71
C TYR A 103 -3.72 -12.20 9.18
N VAL A 104 -3.25 -13.32 9.70
CA VAL A 104 -2.01 -13.99 9.23
C VAL A 104 -2.13 -14.36 7.74
N ARG A 105 -3.26 -14.94 7.33
CA ARG A 105 -3.52 -15.25 5.91
C ARG A 105 -3.53 -14.01 5.03
N TYR A 106 -4.16 -12.94 5.47
CA TYR A 106 -4.22 -11.67 4.74
C TYR A 106 -2.84 -11.01 4.65
N LYS A 107 -2.08 -11.02 5.75
CA LYS A 107 -0.69 -10.54 5.78
C LYS A 107 0.20 -11.33 4.79
N GLN A 108 -0.07 -12.61 4.60
CA GLN A 108 0.64 -13.46 3.65
C GLN A 108 0.16 -13.28 2.19
N GLY A 109 -0.92 -12.52 1.97
CA GLY A 109 -1.49 -12.31 0.63
C GLY A 109 -2.10 -13.59 0.03
N ARG A 110 -2.58 -14.51 0.87
CA ARG A 110 -3.17 -15.78 0.44
C ARG A 110 -4.68 -15.74 0.25
N SER A 111 -5.33 -14.67 0.67
CA SER A 111 -6.78 -14.54 0.63
C SER A 111 -7.20 -13.16 0.18
N ILE A 112 -8.30 -13.08 -0.55
CA ILE A 112 -9.03 -11.85 -0.85
C ILE A 112 -10.15 -11.74 0.18
N HIS A 113 -10.34 -10.54 0.74
CA HIS A 113 -11.34 -10.30 1.76
C HIS A 113 -12.61 -9.70 1.17
N THR A 114 -13.71 -9.84 1.91
CA THR A 114 -14.87 -8.99 1.70
C THR A 114 -14.54 -7.55 2.12
N VAL A 115 -15.28 -6.57 1.60
CA VAL A 115 -15.11 -5.15 1.99
C VAL A 115 -15.28 -4.97 3.51
N GLN A 116 -16.27 -5.65 4.10
CA GLN A 116 -16.50 -5.62 5.54
C GLN A 116 -15.29 -6.15 6.33
N LYS A 117 -14.72 -7.28 5.92
CA LYS A 117 -13.56 -7.86 6.60
C LYS A 117 -12.33 -6.98 6.45
N LEU A 118 -12.14 -6.41 5.28
CA LEU A 118 -11.05 -5.47 5.02
C LEU A 118 -11.15 -4.24 5.93
N SER A 119 -12.35 -3.66 6.07
CA SER A 119 -12.61 -2.55 7.00
C SER A 119 -12.22 -2.92 8.43
N GLN A 120 -12.67 -4.08 8.94
CA GLN A 120 -12.31 -4.56 10.27
C GLN A 120 -10.79 -4.71 10.47
N LEU A 121 -10.10 -5.20 9.44
CA LEU A 121 -8.64 -5.35 9.49
C LEU A 121 -7.93 -4.00 9.54
N PHE A 122 -8.38 -3.03 8.76
CA PHE A 122 -7.82 -1.68 8.79
C PHE A 122 -8.09 -0.98 10.11
N ASP A 123 -9.28 -1.10 10.68
CA ASP A 123 -9.58 -0.57 12.01
C ASP A 123 -8.66 -1.15 13.08
N ALA A 124 -8.35 -2.44 13.00
CA ALA A 124 -7.46 -3.10 13.95
C ALA A 124 -6.00 -2.68 13.83
N VAL A 125 -5.51 -2.36 12.62
CA VAL A 125 -4.11 -1.99 12.37
C VAL A 125 -3.87 -0.48 12.32
N SER A 126 -4.92 0.32 12.28
CA SER A 126 -4.84 1.78 12.21
C SER A 126 -5.26 2.40 13.55
N SER A 127 -4.51 3.41 13.98
CA SER A 127 -4.88 4.22 15.13
C SER A 127 -5.44 5.55 14.62
N HIS A 128 -6.73 5.80 14.86
CA HIS A 128 -7.39 7.07 14.57
C HIS A 128 -7.35 7.51 13.08
N ARG A 129 -7.28 6.58 12.16
CA ARG A 129 -7.33 6.85 10.72
C ARG A 129 -8.41 6.01 10.06
N ASP A 130 -9.13 6.63 9.17
CA ASP A 130 -10.14 5.98 8.35
C ASP A 130 -9.67 5.87 6.89
N PHE A 131 -10.28 4.98 6.15
CA PHE A 131 -9.99 4.76 4.74
C PHE A 131 -11.15 5.29 3.89
N VAL A 132 -10.82 6.04 2.88
CA VAL A 132 -11.77 6.64 1.96
C VAL A 132 -11.69 5.93 0.63
N VAL A 133 -12.83 5.59 0.07
CA VAL A 133 -12.93 5.06 -1.29
C VAL A 133 -13.19 6.23 -2.24
N VAL A 134 -12.33 6.39 -3.24
CA VAL A 134 -12.47 7.41 -4.27
C VAL A 134 -12.36 6.77 -5.65
N GLU A 135 -12.96 7.41 -6.64
CA GLU A 135 -12.76 7.02 -8.03
C GLU A 135 -11.38 7.43 -8.52
N SER A 136 -10.82 6.66 -9.46
CA SER A 136 -9.54 6.95 -10.08
C SER A 136 -9.66 8.16 -11.01
N GLU A 137 -8.70 9.07 -10.92
CA GLU A 137 -8.55 10.22 -11.82
C GLU A 137 -7.45 10.02 -12.87
N ALA A 138 -6.79 8.87 -12.82
CA ALA A 138 -5.71 8.53 -13.74
C ALA A 138 -6.17 7.66 -14.91
#